data_8b7bac6207e3687d7c693728da7fbb14
#
_entry.id   8b7bac6207e3687d7c693728da7fbb14
#
_cell.length_a   1.000
_cell.length_b   1.000
_cell.length_c   1.000
_cell.angle_alpha   90.00
_cell.angle_beta   90.00
_cell.angle_gamma   90.00
#
_symmetry.space_group_name_H-M   'P 1'
#
loop_
_entity.id
_entity.type
_entity.pdbx_description
1 polymer ?
#
loop_
_entity_poly.entity_id
_entity_poly.type
_entity_poly.pdbx_seq_one_letter_code
_entity_poly.pdbx_strand_id
1 'polypeptide(L)'
;RYVGLDAVLLMPMARPAHRTAEASIARRLEMCRLALQGESGLLLSEAGASNSARFTTDTLAPLRRQYPDAQFTFILGADKLPSLPYWHEADKLFAQCDFLCFPRAGVSAAEAVDRAREAGARVTLLPVPCSPYSSTLIRARTARWEDAPGLPLPVLCYMAENGVYQPDFLPKLKTMMNPRRFQHTLGVRKEAVRLAALHHLPVQKAALAGLLHDCAKGMPLAQMQRIARENQLAQAPELLSSGAMLHGPVGTYIAKTQFGVRDEAVLDAIRSHTIGRPGMTGLELAVFVADATEPG
;
A
#
# COMPACT_ATOMS: atom_id res chain seq x y z
N ARG A 1 -14.15 -8.05 20.97
CA ARG A 1 -15.16 -7.69 22.01
C ARG A 1 -16.39 -8.61 21.96
N TYR A 2 -16.88 -9.03 20.78
CA TYR A 2 -18.10 -9.86 20.65
C TYR A 2 -17.96 -11.30 21.16
N VAL A 3 -16.75 -11.82 21.34
CA VAL A 3 -16.50 -13.24 21.66
C VAL A 3 -15.57 -13.45 22.85
N GLY A 4 -15.32 -12.39 23.64
CA GLY A 4 -14.55 -12.50 24.90
C GLY A 4 -13.09 -12.89 24.72
N LEU A 5 -12.45 -12.53 23.58
CA LEU A 5 -11.01 -12.72 23.43
C LEU A 5 -10.23 -11.66 24.22
N ASP A 6 -9.21 -12.10 24.94
CA ASP A 6 -8.32 -11.22 25.72
C ASP A 6 -7.40 -10.41 24.80
N ALA A 7 -6.91 -11.04 23.71
CA ALA A 7 -6.07 -10.41 22.70
C ALA A 7 -6.23 -11.06 21.33
N VAL A 8 -5.90 -10.32 20.27
CA VAL A 8 -5.79 -10.83 18.89
C VAL A 8 -4.37 -10.63 18.41
N LEU A 9 -3.71 -11.71 18.01
CA LEU A 9 -2.36 -11.68 17.45
C LEU A 9 -2.42 -11.56 15.92
N LEU A 10 -1.92 -10.46 15.37
CA LEU A 10 -1.62 -10.33 13.95
C LEU A 10 -0.26 -10.97 13.67
N MET A 11 -0.23 -11.99 12.81
CA MET A 11 0.96 -12.79 12.55
C MET A 11 1.26 -12.89 11.05
N PRO A 12 2.04 -11.96 10.49
CA PRO A 12 2.46 -12.05 9.09
C PRO A 12 3.41 -13.21 8.86
N MET A 13 3.07 -14.10 7.90
CA MET A 13 3.90 -15.24 7.51
C MET A 13 5.00 -14.82 6.55
N ALA A 14 6.27 -15.21 6.79
CA ALA A 14 7.37 -14.95 5.86
C ALA A 14 7.09 -15.62 4.50
N ARG A 15 6.69 -16.86 4.50
CA ARG A 15 6.35 -17.67 3.32
C ARG A 15 4.93 -18.21 3.44
N PRO A 16 3.90 -17.47 2.96
CA PRO A 16 2.54 -18.00 2.94
C PRO A 16 2.45 -19.26 2.06
N ALA A 17 1.83 -20.35 2.56
CA ALA A 17 1.81 -21.65 1.91
C ALA A 17 1.18 -21.66 0.50
N HIS A 18 0.27 -20.72 0.21
CA HIS A 18 -0.56 -20.77 -1.00
C HIS A 18 -0.30 -19.59 -1.99
N ARG A 19 0.68 -18.74 -1.73
CA ARG A 19 0.97 -17.57 -2.60
C ARG A 19 2.37 -17.01 -2.35
N THR A 20 2.94 -16.38 -3.36
CA THR A 20 4.12 -15.52 -3.20
C THR A 20 3.68 -14.17 -2.63
N ALA A 21 4.37 -13.69 -1.62
CA ALA A 21 4.12 -12.36 -1.07
C ALA A 21 4.83 -11.30 -1.93
N GLU A 22 4.07 -10.33 -2.42
CA GLU A 22 4.59 -9.22 -3.24
C GLU A 22 5.48 -8.26 -2.44
N ALA A 23 5.15 -8.04 -1.15
CA ALA A 23 5.93 -7.22 -0.24
C ALA A 23 6.77 -8.10 0.70
N SER A 24 8.00 -7.67 1.01
CA SER A 24 8.89 -8.36 1.95
C SER A 24 8.24 -8.50 3.34
N ILE A 25 8.72 -9.48 4.12
CA ILE A 25 8.21 -9.67 5.49
C ILE A 25 8.43 -8.42 6.35
N ALA A 26 9.56 -7.74 6.21
CA ALA A 26 9.85 -6.50 6.94
C ALA A 26 8.81 -5.40 6.64
N ARG A 27 8.47 -5.17 5.37
CA ARG A 27 7.43 -4.21 4.99
C ARG A 27 6.06 -4.59 5.52
N ARG A 28 5.71 -5.87 5.52
CA ARG A 28 4.42 -6.35 6.05
C ARG A 28 4.33 -6.23 7.56
N LEU A 29 5.41 -6.50 8.29
CA LEU A 29 5.50 -6.28 9.74
C LEU A 29 5.33 -4.79 10.06
N GLU A 30 6.00 -3.91 9.32
CA GLU A 30 5.89 -2.47 9.54
C GLU A 30 4.47 -1.95 9.30
N MET A 31 3.81 -2.38 8.21
CA MET A 31 2.40 -2.05 7.99
C MET A 31 1.49 -2.55 9.12
N CYS A 32 1.76 -3.72 9.69
CA CYS A 32 1.02 -4.20 10.87
C CYS A 32 1.30 -3.34 12.10
N ARG A 33 2.56 -2.97 12.39
CA ARG A 33 2.89 -2.06 13.51
C ARG A 33 2.13 -0.74 13.40
N LEU A 34 2.15 -0.14 12.21
CA LEU A 34 1.43 1.10 11.94
C LEU A 34 -0.09 0.95 12.09
N ALA A 35 -0.65 -0.19 11.65
CA ALA A 35 -2.07 -0.46 11.78
C ALA A 35 -2.53 -0.68 13.22
N LEU A 36 -1.62 -1.09 14.10
CA LEU A 36 -1.90 -1.37 15.51
C LEU A 36 -1.64 -0.17 16.43
N GLN A 37 -1.15 0.95 15.92
CA GLN A 37 -0.92 2.15 16.72
C GLN A 37 -2.21 2.65 17.35
N GLY A 38 -2.24 2.73 18.68
CA GLY A 38 -3.40 3.18 19.46
C GLY A 38 -4.50 2.13 19.67
N GLU A 39 -4.34 0.91 19.12
CA GLU A 39 -5.30 -0.18 19.30
C GLU A 39 -4.95 -1.03 20.55
N SER A 40 -5.90 -1.19 21.46
CA SER A 40 -5.75 -2.06 22.64
C SER A 40 -6.26 -3.48 22.33
N GLY A 41 -5.55 -4.50 22.81
CA GLY A 41 -5.91 -5.91 22.62
C GLY A 41 -5.57 -6.47 21.23
N LEU A 42 -4.94 -5.66 20.35
CA LEU A 42 -4.36 -6.14 19.10
C LEU A 42 -2.83 -6.14 19.24
N LEU A 43 -2.20 -7.28 19.02
CA LEU A 43 -0.77 -7.46 19.21
C LEU A 43 -0.13 -7.97 17.91
N LEU A 44 1.12 -7.58 17.66
CA LEU A 44 1.92 -8.11 16.56
C LEU A 44 2.74 -9.30 17.06
N SER A 45 2.61 -10.44 16.40
CA SER A 45 3.47 -11.61 16.62
C SER A 45 4.43 -11.80 15.45
N GLU A 46 5.71 -11.94 15.72
CA GLU A 46 6.73 -12.24 14.73
C GLU A 46 6.97 -13.75 14.58
N ALA A 47 6.22 -14.60 15.25
CA ALA A 47 6.37 -16.06 15.19
C ALA A 47 6.26 -16.62 13.74
N GLY A 48 5.47 -15.98 12.87
CA GLY A 48 5.35 -16.30 11.45
C GLY A 48 6.43 -15.70 10.56
N ALA A 49 7.28 -14.82 11.09
CA ALA A 49 8.30 -14.10 10.30
C ALA A 49 9.55 -14.96 10.02
N SER A 50 9.73 -16.07 10.72
CA SER A 50 10.82 -17.03 10.46
C SER A 50 10.64 -17.74 9.12
N ASN A 51 11.73 -17.93 8.40
CA ASN A 51 11.74 -18.72 7.17
C ASN A 51 11.42 -20.21 7.36
N SER A 52 11.50 -20.73 8.58
CA SER A 52 11.14 -22.10 8.95
C SER A 52 9.63 -22.29 9.15
N ALA A 53 8.90 -21.22 9.48
CA ALA A 53 7.44 -21.27 9.65
C ALA A 53 6.75 -21.26 8.27
N ARG A 54 6.26 -22.41 7.84
CA ARG A 54 5.54 -22.59 6.56
C ARG A 54 4.05 -22.82 6.75
N PHE A 55 3.67 -23.46 7.85
CA PHE A 55 2.31 -23.87 8.15
C PHE A 55 1.82 -23.27 9.47
N THR A 56 0.52 -23.26 9.67
CA THR A 56 -0.09 -22.76 10.89
C THR A 56 0.39 -23.52 12.12
N THR A 57 0.57 -24.83 12.01
CA THR A 57 1.09 -25.69 13.07
C THR A 57 2.52 -25.29 13.51
N ASP A 58 3.36 -24.84 12.59
CA ASP A 58 4.73 -24.39 12.90
C ASP A 58 4.72 -23.14 13.80
N THR A 59 3.70 -22.31 13.68
CA THR A 59 3.59 -21.07 14.46
C THR A 59 2.91 -21.26 15.80
N LEU A 60 2.06 -22.27 15.95
CA LEU A 60 1.38 -22.57 17.21
C LEU A 60 2.33 -23.09 18.30
N ALA A 61 3.32 -23.90 17.94
CA ALA A 61 4.24 -24.46 18.93
C ALA A 61 5.08 -23.39 19.65
N PRO A 62 5.67 -22.37 18.99
CA PRO A 62 6.30 -21.24 19.69
C PRO A 62 5.32 -20.43 20.55
N LEU A 63 4.11 -20.17 20.04
CA LEU A 63 3.09 -19.40 20.76
C LEU A 63 2.65 -20.13 22.04
N ARG A 64 2.46 -21.45 21.99
CA ARG A 64 2.12 -22.25 23.19
C ARG A 64 3.22 -22.25 24.23
N ARG A 65 4.50 -22.20 23.81
CA ARG A 65 5.62 -22.04 24.76
C ARG A 65 5.63 -20.64 25.42
N GLN A 66 5.27 -19.63 24.64
CA GLN A 66 5.22 -18.23 25.11
C GLN A 66 4.00 -17.98 26.02
N TYR A 67 2.88 -18.65 25.72
CA TYR A 67 1.59 -18.49 26.43
C TYR A 67 1.03 -19.88 26.77
N PRO A 68 1.59 -20.57 27.80
CA PRO A 68 1.26 -21.97 28.09
C PRO A 68 -0.20 -22.18 28.51
N ASP A 69 -0.79 -21.18 29.19
CA ASP A 69 -2.17 -21.26 29.69
C ASP A 69 -3.21 -20.68 28.72
N ALA A 70 -2.79 -20.19 27.56
CA ALA A 70 -3.70 -19.58 26.60
C ALA A 70 -4.48 -20.61 25.79
N GLN A 71 -5.77 -20.34 25.60
CA GLN A 71 -6.59 -21.00 24.59
C GLN A 71 -6.45 -20.24 23.26
N PHE A 72 -6.03 -20.95 22.22
CA PHE A 72 -5.86 -20.35 20.92
C PHE A 72 -7.10 -20.51 20.05
N THR A 73 -7.54 -19.40 19.46
CA THR A 73 -8.63 -19.36 18.50
C THR A 73 -8.11 -18.77 17.18
N PHE A 74 -8.27 -19.50 16.09
CA PHE A 74 -7.82 -19.06 14.78
C PHE A 74 -8.95 -18.29 14.08
N ILE A 75 -8.68 -17.03 13.67
CA ILE A 75 -9.67 -16.17 13.02
C ILE A 75 -9.48 -16.25 11.50
N LEU A 76 -10.54 -16.60 10.77
CA LEU A 76 -10.49 -16.72 9.30
C LEU A 76 -11.82 -16.33 8.63
N GLY A 77 -11.74 -16.02 7.35
CA GLY A 77 -12.92 -15.79 6.53
C GLY A 77 -13.57 -17.09 6.06
N ALA A 78 -14.89 -17.08 5.85
CA ALA A 78 -15.66 -18.24 5.39
C ALA A 78 -15.12 -18.84 4.07
N ASP A 79 -14.46 -18.03 3.24
CA ASP A 79 -13.80 -18.47 1.99
C ASP A 79 -12.65 -19.46 2.22
N LYS A 80 -12.14 -19.59 3.44
CA LYS A 80 -11.04 -20.52 3.78
C LYS A 80 -11.53 -21.83 4.37
N LEU A 81 -12.74 -21.89 4.92
CA LEU A 81 -13.27 -23.09 5.55
C LEU A 81 -13.30 -24.31 4.63
N PRO A 82 -13.69 -24.22 3.34
CA PRO A 82 -13.68 -25.38 2.45
C PRO A 82 -12.30 -26.03 2.26
N SER A 83 -11.22 -25.25 2.43
CA SER A 83 -9.86 -25.76 2.34
C SER A 83 -9.28 -26.24 3.67
N LEU A 84 -9.92 -25.94 4.79
CA LEU A 84 -9.42 -26.20 6.13
C LEU A 84 -9.08 -27.67 6.40
N PRO A 85 -9.90 -28.67 5.97
CA PRO A 85 -9.57 -30.08 6.16
C PRO A 85 -8.31 -30.54 5.42
N TYR A 86 -7.87 -29.78 4.42
CA TYR A 86 -6.68 -30.10 3.61
C TYR A 86 -5.43 -29.31 4.08
N TRP A 87 -5.51 -28.60 5.18
CA TRP A 87 -4.35 -27.92 5.72
C TRP A 87 -3.35 -28.92 6.30
N HIS A 88 -2.08 -28.53 6.33
CA HIS A 88 -1.02 -29.37 6.88
C HIS A 88 -1.32 -29.73 8.34
N GLU A 89 -1.36 -31.05 8.64
CA GLU A 89 -1.68 -31.59 9.95
C GLU A 89 -3.03 -31.06 10.52
N ALA A 90 -4.08 -31.03 9.68
CA ALA A 90 -5.39 -30.49 10.05
C ALA A 90 -5.92 -31.07 11.36
N ASP A 91 -5.81 -32.39 11.56
CA ASP A 91 -6.27 -33.08 12.79
C ASP A 91 -5.57 -32.53 14.05
N LYS A 92 -4.25 -32.30 13.97
CA LYS A 92 -3.51 -31.70 15.06
C LYS A 92 -3.95 -30.25 15.31
N LEU A 93 -4.25 -29.52 14.24
CA LEU A 93 -4.73 -28.15 14.33
C LEU A 93 -6.12 -28.10 15.00
N PHE A 94 -7.03 -29.01 14.62
CA PHE A 94 -8.38 -29.11 15.19
C PHE A 94 -8.36 -29.52 16.68
N ALA A 95 -7.41 -30.34 17.07
CA ALA A 95 -7.19 -30.68 18.48
C ALA A 95 -6.64 -29.50 19.32
N GLN A 96 -5.96 -28.56 18.69
CA GLN A 96 -5.19 -27.52 19.38
C GLN A 96 -5.85 -26.14 19.40
N CYS A 97 -6.78 -25.85 18.48
CA CYS A 97 -7.41 -24.53 18.43
C CYS A 97 -8.90 -24.62 18.09
N ASP A 98 -9.59 -23.58 18.50
CA ASP A 98 -10.92 -23.25 18.01
C ASP A 98 -10.80 -22.32 16.79
N PHE A 99 -11.89 -22.18 16.03
CA PHE A 99 -11.94 -21.34 14.85
C PHE A 99 -13.08 -20.33 14.98
N LEU A 100 -12.78 -19.06 14.73
CA LEU A 100 -13.76 -18.00 14.54
C LEU A 100 -13.84 -17.66 13.06
N CYS A 101 -15.05 -17.76 12.51
CA CYS A 101 -15.29 -17.49 11.11
C CYS A 101 -16.09 -16.21 10.95
N PHE A 102 -15.67 -15.33 10.05
CA PHE A 102 -16.46 -14.18 9.63
C PHE A 102 -16.97 -14.34 8.18
N PRO A 103 -18.17 -13.78 7.87
CA PRO A 103 -18.74 -13.89 6.54
C PRO A 103 -17.86 -13.27 5.45
N ARG A 104 -17.92 -13.84 4.25
CA ARG A 104 -17.23 -13.32 3.06
C ARG A 104 -18.19 -13.33 1.88
N ALA A 105 -18.10 -12.31 1.02
CA ALA A 105 -18.91 -12.22 -0.18
C ALA A 105 -18.72 -13.46 -1.09
N GLY A 106 -19.80 -13.95 -1.65
CA GLY A 106 -19.79 -15.08 -2.60
C GLY A 106 -19.67 -16.46 -1.96
N VAL A 107 -19.73 -16.57 -0.61
CA VAL A 107 -19.67 -17.85 0.11
C VAL A 107 -20.84 -17.96 1.07
N SER A 108 -21.55 -19.11 1.04
CA SER A 108 -22.50 -19.47 2.10
C SER A 108 -21.71 -19.79 3.37
N ALA A 109 -21.66 -18.83 4.30
CA ALA A 109 -20.88 -19.01 5.53
C ALA A 109 -21.43 -20.16 6.39
N ALA A 110 -22.76 -20.36 6.43
CA ALA A 110 -23.39 -21.43 7.19
C ALA A 110 -22.95 -22.81 6.66
N GLU A 111 -23.09 -23.06 5.36
CA GLU A 111 -22.70 -24.34 4.74
C GLU A 111 -21.18 -24.59 4.89
N ALA A 112 -20.36 -23.55 4.77
CA ALA A 112 -18.92 -23.70 4.94
C ALA A 112 -18.54 -24.07 6.38
N VAL A 113 -19.24 -23.52 7.37
CA VAL A 113 -19.08 -23.87 8.79
C VAL A 113 -19.50 -25.30 9.05
N ASP A 114 -20.67 -25.74 8.53
CA ASP A 114 -21.16 -27.08 8.77
C ASP A 114 -20.20 -28.14 8.19
N ARG A 115 -19.71 -27.97 6.98
CA ARG A 115 -18.67 -28.82 6.39
C ARG A 115 -17.38 -28.89 7.20
N ALA A 116 -16.94 -27.75 7.74
CA ALA A 116 -15.74 -27.72 8.56
C ALA A 116 -15.95 -28.46 9.91
N ARG A 117 -17.16 -28.39 10.48
CA ARG A 117 -17.53 -29.11 11.69
C ARG A 117 -17.63 -30.63 11.45
N GLU A 118 -18.18 -31.02 10.31
CA GLU A 118 -18.20 -32.44 9.89
C GLU A 118 -16.80 -33.03 9.74
N ALA A 119 -15.82 -32.19 9.36
CA ALA A 119 -14.41 -32.56 9.30
C ALA A 119 -13.70 -32.51 10.68
N GLY A 120 -14.41 -32.23 11.78
CA GLY A 120 -13.89 -32.25 13.14
C GLY A 120 -13.40 -30.88 13.68
N ALA A 121 -13.53 -29.79 12.94
CA ALA A 121 -13.15 -28.47 13.42
C ALA A 121 -14.21 -27.82 14.33
N ARG A 122 -13.80 -27.21 15.43
CA ARG A 122 -14.70 -26.43 16.29
C ARG A 122 -14.79 -24.99 15.76
N VAL A 123 -15.83 -24.70 14.96
CA VAL A 123 -16.01 -23.42 14.29
C VAL A 123 -17.20 -22.66 14.84
N THR A 124 -16.99 -21.39 15.16
CA THR A 124 -18.03 -20.42 15.54
C THR A 124 -18.13 -19.34 14.44
N LEU A 125 -19.34 -19.16 13.89
CA LEU A 125 -19.63 -18.07 12.95
C LEU A 125 -19.90 -16.78 13.71
N LEU A 126 -19.17 -15.72 13.39
CA LEU A 126 -19.39 -14.41 13.98
C LEU A 126 -20.60 -13.72 13.33
N PRO A 127 -21.49 -13.13 14.14
CA PRO A 127 -22.66 -12.39 13.65
C PRO A 127 -22.26 -10.96 13.23
N VAL A 128 -21.35 -10.86 12.29
CA VAL A 128 -20.85 -9.56 11.78
C VAL A 128 -21.16 -9.41 10.29
N PRO A 129 -21.38 -8.20 9.79
CA PRO A 129 -21.59 -7.99 8.36
C PRO A 129 -20.34 -8.37 7.56
N CYS A 130 -20.57 -8.77 6.30
CA CYS A 130 -19.49 -9.05 5.37
C CYS A 130 -18.65 -7.79 5.11
N SER A 131 -17.34 -7.88 5.28
CA SER A 131 -16.44 -6.78 4.95
C SER A 131 -16.35 -6.60 3.43
N PRO A 132 -16.52 -5.37 2.90
CA PRO A 132 -16.33 -5.09 1.49
C PRO A 132 -14.85 -5.05 1.09
N TYR A 133 -13.93 -5.06 2.07
CA TYR A 133 -12.50 -4.91 1.82
C TYR A 133 -11.82 -6.27 1.65
N SER A 134 -10.94 -6.34 0.66
CA SER A 134 -10.05 -7.50 0.47
C SER A 134 -8.63 -7.03 0.14
N SER A 135 -7.65 -7.84 0.49
CA SER A 135 -6.25 -7.55 0.13
C SER A 135 -6.05 -7.41 -1.37
N THR A 136 -6.81 -8.13 -2.18
CA THR A 136 -6.77 -8.04 -3.66
C THR A 136 -7.26 -6.67 -4.13
N LEU A 137 -8.41 -6.21 -3.60
CA LEU A 137 -8.95 -4.89 -3.92
C LEU A 137 -7.97 -3.77 -3.51
N ILE A 138 -7.45 -3.85 -2.28
CA ILE A 138 -6.49 -2.86 -1.76
C ILE A 138 -5.27 -2.78 -2.67
N ARG A 139 -4.62 -3.90 -2.99
CA ARG A 139 -3.46 -3.91 -3.87
C ARG A 139 -3.77 -3.42 -5.28
N ALA A 140 -4.92 -3.80 -5.85
CA ALA A 140 -5.34 -3.34 -7.17
C ALA A 140 -5.55 -1.82 -7.22
N ARG A 141 -6.09 -1.21 -6.17
CA ARG A 141 -6.21 0.26 -6.07
C ARG A 141 -4.84 0.92 -5.93
N THR A 142 -4.01 0.43 -5.01
CA THR A 142 -2.65 0.96 -4.80
C THR A 142 -1.81 0.88 -6.08
N ALA A 143 -1.92 -0.20 -6.85
CA ALA A 143 -1.24 -0.34 -8.14
C ALA A 143 -1.68 0.71 -9.18
N ARG A 144 -2.83 1.33 -8.99
CA ARG A 144 -3.32 2.46 -9.82
C ARG A 144 -3.10 3.83 -9.18
N TRP A 145 -2.34 3.90 -8.09
CA TRP A 145 -2.10 5.11 -7.33
C TRP A 145 -3.40 5.72 -6.75
N GLU A 146 -4.33 4.86 -6.39
CA GLU A 146 -5.58 5.23 -5.72
C GLU A 146 -5.49 4.89 -4.23
N ASP A 147 -6.03 5.78 -3.38
CA ASP A 147 -6.17 5.50 -1.97
C ASP A 147 -7.13 4.32 -1.76
N ALA A 148 -6.73 3.37 -0.94
CA ALA A 148 -7.53 2.20 -0.64
C ALA A 148 -8.38 2.45 0.62
N PRO A 149 -9.73 2.44 0.53
CA PRO A 149 -10.58 2.65 1.69
C PRO A 149 -10.40 1.51 2.70
N GLY A 150 -10.59 1.83 3.98
CA GLY A 150 -10.47 0.88 5.09
C GLY A 150 -9.04 0.62 5.55
N LEU A 151 -8.03 1.27 4.98
CA LEU A 151 -6.67 1.28 5.53
C LEU A 151 -6.52 2.43 6.55
N PRO A 152 -5.85 2.19 7.69
CA PRO A 152 -5.41 3.25 8.58
C PRO A 152 -4.48 4.23 7.83
N LEU A 153 -4.62 5.53 8.10
CA LEU A 153 -3.83 6.56 7.42
C LEU A 153 -2.31 6.34 7.53
N PRO A 154 -1.73 5.92 8.68
CA PRO A 154 -0.31 5.63 8.77
C PRO A 154 0.15 4.51 7.82
N VAL A 155 -0.68 3.49 7.61
CA VAL A 155 -0.38 2.41 6.65
C VAL A 155 -0.42 2.93 5.21
N LEU A 156 -1.42 3.75 4.89
CA LEU A 156 -1.57 4.35 3.56
C LEU A 156 -0.37 5.25 3.22
N CYS A 157 0.06 6.09 4.17
CA CYS A 157 1.26 6.92 4.04
C CYS A 157 2.51 6.08 3.82
N TYR A 158 2.74 5.07 4.67
CA TYR A 158 3.89 4.18 4.53
C TYR A 158 3.95 3.50 3.16
N MET A 159 2.81 3.00 2.67
CA MET A 159 2.72 2.40 1.35
C MET A 159 3.05 3.41 0.25
N ALA A 160 2.51 4.62 0.35
CA ALA A 160 2.73 5.70 -0.59
C ALA A 160 4.19 6.17 -0.62
N GLU A 161 4.83 6.33 0.52
CA GLU A 161 6.23 6.75 0.64
C GLU A 161 7.22 5.70 0.12
N ASN A 162 6.93 4.42 0.34
CA ASN A 162 7.86 3.32 0.11
C ASN A 162 7.57 2.52 -1.17
N GLY A 163 6.58 2.91 -1.97
CA GLY A 163 6.24 2.22 -3.21
C GLY A 163 5.71 0.80 -3.01
N VAL A 164 5.00 0.55 -1.88
CA VAL A 164 4.49 -0.78 -1.59
C VAL A 164 3.25 -1.05 -2.43
N TYR A 165 3.27 -2.11 -3.25
CA TYR A 165 2.23 -2.51 -4.20
C TYR A 165 1.97 -1.51 -5.34
N GLN A 166 2.87 -0.57 -5.57
CA GLN A 166 2.82 0.38 -6.69
C GLN A 166 3.75 -0.09 -7.83
N PRO A 167 3.55 0.39 -9.07
CA PRO A 167 4.53 0.21 -10.14
C PRO A 167 5.90 0.78 -9.75
N ASP A 168 6.97 0.03 -9.98
CA ASP A 168 8.32 0.47 -9.66
C ASP A 168 8.90 1.36 -10.77
N PHE A 169 8.81 2.67 -10.57
CA PHE A 169 9.37 3.67 -11.47
C PHE A 169 10.81 4.07 -11.14
N LEU A 170 11.35 3.63 -9.99
CA LEU A 170 12.66 4.06 -9.51
C LEU A 170 13.83 3.72 -10.44
N PRO A 171 13.92 2.49 -11.02
CA PRO A 171 15.01 2.17 -11.94
C PRO A 171 15.06 3.12 -13.15
N LYS A 172 13.89 3.44 -13.72
CA LYS A 172 13.79 4.35 -14.85
C LYS A 172 14.14 5.77 -14.46
N LEU A 173 13.61 6.28 -13.35
CA LEU A 173 13.92 7.63 -12.86
C LEU A 173 15.42 7.83 -12.60
N LYS A 174 16.11 6.82 -12.08
CA LYS A 174 17.58 6.87 -11.89
C LYS A 174 18.35 7.10 -13.18
N THR A 175 17.85 6.67 -14.32
CA THR A 175 18.50 6.91 -15.61
C THR A 175 18.21 8.30 -16.18
N MET A 176 17.19 8.97 -15.68
CA MET A 176 16.73 10.28 -16.19
C MET A 176 17.30 11.48 -15.42
N MET A 177 17.92 11.25 -14.26
CA MET A 177 18.39 12.32 -13.39
C MET A 177 19.69 11.94 -12.66
N ASN A 178 20.44 12.96 -12.22
CA ASN A 178 21.63 12.72 -11.40
C ASN A 178 21.27 12.24 -9.97
N PRO A 179 22.23 11.64 -9.24
CA PRO A 179 21.96 11.07 -7.92
C PRO A 179 21.40 12.06 -6.90
N ARG A 180 21.87 13.31 -6.87
CA ARG A 180 21.38 14.34 -5.95
C ARG A 180 19.90 14.63 -6.20
N ARG A 181 19.52 14.82 -7.46
CA ARG A 181 18.13 15.05 -7.86
C ARG A 181 17.24 13.84 -7.59
N PHE A 182 17.78 12.65 -7.77
CA PHE A 182 17.04 11.44 -7.44
C PHE A 182 16.68 11.38 -5.93
N GLN A 183 17.64 11.75 -5.05
CA GLN A 183 17.38 11.81 -3.61
C GLN A 183 16.35 12.92 -3.27
N HIS A 184 16.50 14.10 -3.84
CA HIS A 184 15.51 15.17 -3.73
C HIS A 184 14.10 14.69 -4.15
N THR A 185 13.98 14.03 -5.29
CA THR A 185 12.70 13.47 -5.76
C THR A 185 12.07 12.50 -4.75
N LEU A 186 12.88 11.68 -4.08
CA LEU A 186 12.38 10.80 -3.02
C LEU A 186 11.95 11.59 -1.77
N GLY A 187 12.65 12.67 -1.44
CA GLY A 187 12.28 13.57 -0.37
C GLY A 187 10.96 14.30 -0.66
N VAL A 188 10.82 14.87 -1.87
CA VAL A 188 9.58 15.52 -2.32
C VAL A 188 8.39 14.54 -2.29
N ARG A 189 8.59 13.28 -2.68
CA ARG A 189 7.55 12.25 -2.55
C ARG A 189 7.07 12.11 -1.11
N LYS A 190 7.98 12.01 -0.14
CA LYS A 190 7.64 11.88 1.28
C LYS A 190 6.94 13.13 1.80
N GLU A 191 7.46 14.31 1.47
CA GLU A 191 6.87 15.56 1.92
C GLU A 191 5.48 15.80 1.31
N ALA A 192 5.27 15.47 0.04
CA ALA A 192 3.97 15.52 -0.60
C ALA A 192 2.97 14.56 0.08
N VAL A 193 3.39 13.35 0.46
CA VAL A 193 2.58 12.40 1.24
C VAL A 193 2.22 12.99 2.59
N ARG A 194 3.18 13.58 3.31
CA ARG A 194 2.96 14.21 4.62
C ARG A 194 1.95 15.35 4.53
N LEU A 195 2.11 16.24 3.55
CA LEU A 195 1.18 17.35 3.32
C LEU A 195 -0.21 16.84 2.92
N ALA A 196 -0.28 15.85 2.03
CA ALA A 196 -1.54 15.27 1.63
C ALA A 196 -2.29 14.64 2.82
N ALA A 197 -1.60 13.90 3.69
CA ALA A 197 -2.18 13.34 4.91
C ALA A 197 -2.71 14.43 5.86
N LEU A 198 -1.93 15.49 6.06
CA LEU A 198 -2.30 16.62 6.93
C LEU A 198 -3.55 17.36 6.45
N HIS A 199 -3.71 17.50 5.13
CA HIS A 199 -4.80 18.25 4.51
C HIS A 199 -5.90 17.36 3.93
N HIS A 200 -5.96 16.07 4.28
CA HIS A 200 -6.97 15.12 3.81
C HIS A 200 -7.07 15.00 2.28
N LEU A 201 -5.94 15.13 1.60
CA LEU A 201 -5.81 14.99 0.16
C LEU A 201 -5.49 13.53 -0.23
N PRO A 202 -5.67 13.14 -1.51
CA PRO A 202 -5.33 11.80 -1.98
C PRO A 202 -3.83 11.50 -1.87
N VAL A 203 -3.46 10.69 -0.87
CA VAL A 203 -2.06 10.39 -0.49
C VAL A 203 -1.30 9.70 -1.61
N GLN A 204 -1.93 8.72 -2.28
CA GLN A 204 -1.30 7.98 -3.38
C GLN A 204 -1.02 8.86 -4.59
N LYS A 205 -1.94 9.77 -4.92
CA LYS A 205 -1.75 10.75 -6.01
C LYS A 205 -0.64 11.74 -5.69
N ALA A 206 -0.57 12.22 -4.44
CA ALA A 206 0.51 13.10 -3.99
C ALA A 206 1.88 12.42 -4.10
N ALA A 207 1.96 11.15 -3.69
CA ALA A 207 3.18 10.37 -3.84
C ALA A 207 3.63 10.23 -5.31
N LEU A 208 2.68 9.96 -6.22
CA LEU A 208 2.98 9.84 -7.65
C LEU A 208 3.44 11.17 -8.25
N ALA A 209 2.71 12.25 -7.96
CA ALA A 209 3.06 13.57 -8.46
C ALA A 209 4.42 14.04 -7.94
N GLY A 210 4.68 13.89 -6.62
CA GLY A 210 5.98 14.19 -6.02
C GLY A 210 7.12 13.33 -6.57
N LEU A 211 6.86 12.04 -6.89
CA LEU A 211 7.85 11.17 -7.50
C LEU A 211 8.20 11.57 -8.94
N LEU A 212 7.26 12.13 -9.70
CA LEU A 212 7.44 12.44 -11.12
C LEU A 212 7.61 13.92 -11.44
N HIS A 213 7.53 14.84 -10.45
CA HIS A 213 7.54 16.29 -10.69
C HIS A 213 8.74 16.74 -11.53
N ASP A 214 9.92 16.23 -11.22
CA ASP A 214 11.20 16.60 -11.84
C ASP A 214 11.69 15.63 -12.93
N CYS A 215 10.83 14.72 -13.44
CA CYS A 215 11.24 13.68 -14.38
C CYS A 215 11.81 14.21 -15.72
N ALA A 216 11.55 15.47 -16.08
CA ALA A 216 12.11 16.13 -17.27
C ALA A 216 13.28 17.08 -16.99
N LYS A 217 13.59 17.41 -15.72
CA LYS A 217 14.53 18.49 -15.38
C LYS A 217 15.99 18.21 -15.76
N GLY A 218 16.36 16.95 -15.91
CA GLY A 218 17.69 16.56 -16.43
C GLY A 218 17.83 16.63 -17.95
N MET A 219 16.75 16.94 -18.67
CA MET A 219 16.72 16.95 -20.13
C MET A 219 17.35 18.24 -20.69
N PRO A 220 18.11 18.16 -21.81
CA PRO A 220 18.64 19.35 -22.49
C PRO A 220 17.52 20.30 -22.96
N LEU A 221 17.71 21.61 -22.80
CA LEU A 221 16.71 22.64 -23.16
C LEU A 221 16.19 22.48 -24.60
N ALA A 222 17.08 22.26 -25.55
CA ALA A 222 16.69 22.08 -26.97
C ALA A 222 15.73 20.89 -27.16
N GLN A 223 15.90 19.80 -26.39
CA GLN A 223 15.01 18.66 -26.43
C GLN A 223 13.65 18.98 -25.78
N MET A 224 13.65 19.69 -24.64
CA MET A 224 12.40 20.15 -24.02
C MET A 224 11.63 21.09 -24.95
N GLN A 225 12.30 22.03 -25.61
CA GLN A 225 11.70 22.94 -26.58
C GLN A 225 11.07 22.22 -27.76
N ARG A 226 11.74 21.18 -28.29
CA ARG A 226 11.20 20.37 -29.38
C ARG A 226 9.91 19.67 -28.92
N ILE A 227 9.95 18.95 -27.79
CA ILE A 227 8.78 18.25 -27.24
C ILE A 227 7.64 19.23 -26.97
N ALA A 228 7.94 20.40 -26.40
CA ALA A 228 6.93 21.41 -26.09
C ALA A 228 6.23 21.97 -27.34
N ARG A 229 6.99 22.24 -28.41
CA ARG A 229 6.42 22.72 -29.69
C ARG A 229 5.60 21.64 -30.41
N GLU A 230 6.17 20.43 -30.55
CA GLU A 230 5.51 19.31 -31.25
C GLU A 230 4.18 18.91 -30.56
N ASN A 231 4.08 19.08 -29.24
CA ASN A 231 2.90 18.68 -28.46
C ASN A 231 2.09 19.87 -27.91
N GLN A 232 2.41 21.10 -28.32
CA GLN A 232 1.70 22.33 -27.92
C GLN A 232 1.59 22.52 -26.41
N LEU A 233 2.65 22.14 -25.66
CA LEU A 233 2.66 22.17 -24.19
C LEU A 233 2.90 23.55 -23.60
N ALA A 234 3.58 24.44 -24.34
CA ALA A 234 3.87 25.80 -24.00
C ALA A 234 3.96 26.64 -25.26
N GLN A 235 3.37 27.84 -25.24
CA GLN A 235 3.38 28.76 -26.39
C GLN A 235 4.11 30.07 -26.08
N ALA A 236 4.13 30.47 -24.78
CA ALA A 236 4.80 31.72 -24.37
C ALA A 236 6.32 31.62 -24.57
N PRO A 237 6.95 32.61 -25.25
CA PRO A 237 8.39 32.63 -25.48
C PRO A 237 9.22 32.51 -24.20
N GLU A 238 8.75 33.10 -23.11
CA GLU A 238 9.39 33.09 -21.80
C GLU A 238 9.49 31.66 -21.24
N LEU A 239 8.42 30.88 -21.36
CA LEU A 239 8.41 29.46 -20.96
C LEU A 239 9.35 28.64 -21.82
N LEU A 240 9.35 28.87 -23.14
CA LEU A 240 10.18 28.13 -24.06
C LEU A 240 11.68 28.44 -23.88
N SER A 241 12.04 29.63 -23.38
CA SER A 241 13.44 30.04 -23.19
C SER A 241 14.10 29.50 -21.91
N SER A 242 13.32 29.01 -20.95
CA SER A 242 13.81 28.57 -19.65
C SER A 242 13.53 27.09 -19.35
N GLY A 243 14.59 26.30 -19.26
CA GLY A 243 14.47 24.90 -18.84
C GLY A 243 13.90 24.76 -17.45
N ALA A 244 14.16 25.75 -16.57
CA ALA A 244 13.61 25.79 -15.22
C ALA A 244 12.08 25.94 -15.20
N MET A 245 11.50 26.63 -16.18
CA MET A 245 10.04 26.76 -16.29
C MET A 245 9.42 25.67 -17.17
N LEU A 246 10.15 25.23 -18.18
CA LEU A 246 9.64 24.32 -19.19
C LEU A 246 9.55 22.86 -18.73
N HIS A 247 10.34 22.47 -17.70
CA HIS A 247 10.37 21.06 -17.26
C HIS A 247 9.06 20.59 -16.63
N GLY A 248 8.24 21.46 -16.05
CA GLY A 248 6.91 21.09 -15.53
C GLY A 248 5.96 20.63 -16.66
N PRO A 249 5.68 21.47 -17.68
CA PRO A 249 4.90 21.06 -18.86
C PRO A 249 5.46 19.83 -19.57
N VAL A 250 6.78 19.78 -19.81
CA VAL A 250 7.43 18.62 -20.47
C VAL A 250 7.38 17.39 -19.54
N GLY A 251 7.56 17.54 -18.23
CA GLY A 251 7.41 16.48 -17.25
C GLY A 251 6.02 15.86 -17.26
N THR A 252 4.99 16.66 -17.43
CA THR A 252 3.60 16.19 -17.62
C THR A 252 3.49 15.28 -18.85
N TYR A 253 4.07 15.67 -19.97
CA TYR A 253 4.08 14.85 -21.18
C TYR A 253 4.85 13.53 -20.96
N ILE A 254 6.02 13.59 -20.33
CA ILE A 254 6.83 12.41 -19.98
C ILE A 254 6.07 11.49 -19.02
N ALA A 255 5.42 12.03 -17.99
CA ALA A 255 4.61 11.25 -17.05
C ALA A 255 3.48 10.51 -17.77
N LYS A 256 2.81 11.17 -18.71
CA LYS A 256 1.73 10.57 -19.53
C LYS A 256 2.24 9.49 -20.49
N THR A 257 3.30 9.77 -21.23
CA THR A 257 3.76 8.92 -22.35
C THR A 257 4.72 7.81 -21.93
N GLN A 258 5.56 8.07 -20.92
CA GLN A 258 6.61 7.15 -20.50
C GLN A 258 6.33 6.40 -19.20
N PHE A 259 5.46 6.95 -18.33
CA PHE A 259 5.06 6.33 -17.06
C PHE A 259 3.59 5.92 -17.05
N GLY A 260 2.83 6.21 -18.10
CA GLY A 260 1.45 5.79 -18.27
C GLY A 260 0.45 6.50 -17.35
N VAL A 261 0.82 7.66 -16.78
CA VAL A 261 -0.07 8.45 -15.92
C VAL A 261 -1.26 8.95 -16.72
N ARG A 262 -2.47 8.71 -16.20
CA ARG A 262 -3.74 9.12 -16.84
C ARG A 262 -4.57 10.06 -15.97
N ASP A 263 -4.24 10.18 -14.70
CA ASP A 263 -4.96 11.01 -13.75
C ASP A 263 -4.61 12.49 -13.96
N GLU A 264 -5.58 13.27 -14.39
CA GLU A 264 -5.37 14.69 -14.73
C GLU A 264 -4.95 15.51 -13.51
N ALA A 265 -5.44 15.18 -12.30
CA ALA A 265 -5.03 15.90 -11.09
C ALA A 265 -3.53 15.70 -10.78
N VAL A 266 -3.01 14.50 -11.02
CA VAL A 266 -1.56 14.22 -10.91
C VAL A 266 -0.78 14.96 -11.99
N LEU A 267 -1.27 14.95 -13.24
CA LEU A 267 -0.63 15.64 -14.36
C LEU A 267 -0.61 17.16 -14.15
N ASP A 268 -1.68 17.74 -13.63
CA ASP A 268 -1.74 19.15 -13.29
C ASP A 268 -0.79 19.51 -12.14
N ALA A 269 -0.67 18.67 -11.11
CA ALA A 269 0.30 18.88 -10.04
C ALA A 269 1.74 18.86 -10.56
N ILE A 270 2.08 17.95 -11.48
CA ILE A 270 3.39 17.94 -12.16
C ILE A 270 3.58 19.19 -13.02
N ARG A 271 2.55 19.65 -13.73
CA ARG A 271 2.64 20.83 -14.61
C ARG A 271 2.90 22.09 -13.81
N SER A 272 2.23 22.25 -12.66
CA SER A 272 2.16 23.51 -11.92
C SER A 272 3.23 23.65 -10.84
N HIS A 273 4.03 22.59 -10.56
CA HIS A 273 4.94 22.59 -9.40
C HIS A 273 6.05 23.64 -9.47
N THR A 274 6.40 24.17 -10.66
CA THR A 274 7.49 25.15 -10.82
C THR A 274 7.06 26.59 -10.66
N ILE A 275 6.04 27.00 -11.39
CA ILE A 275 5.62 28.42 -11.47
C ILE A 275 4.24 28.65 -10.87
N GLY A 276 3.54 27.57 -10.50
CA GLY A 276 2.17 27.65 -10.05
C GLY A 276 1.19 28.11 -11.15
N ARG A 277 -0.05 28.28 -10.76
CA ARG A 277 -1.11 28.88 -11.58
C ARG A 277 -2.23 29.45 -10.70
N PRO A 278 -3.03 30.41 -11.17
CA PRO A 278 -4.25 30.79 -10.46
C PRO A 278 -5.20 29.59 -10.25
N GLY A 279 -5.79 29.49 -9.06
CA GLY A 279 -6.76 28.45 -8.75
C GLY A 279 -6.19 27.03 -8.62
N MET A 280 -4.94 26.89 -8.18
CA MET A 280 -4.34 25.57 -7.89
C MET A 280 -5.23 24.77 -6.91
N THR A 281 -5.38 23.49 -7.19
CA THR A 281 -6.02 22.53 -6.29
C THR A 281 -5.16 22.23 -5.06
N GLY A 282 -5.73 21.64 -4.03
CA GLY A 282 -4.94 21.20 -2.86
C GLY A 282 -3.80 20.24 -3.22
N LEU A 283 -4.00 19.35 -4.20
CA LEU A 283 -2.95 18.42 -4.65
C LEU A 283 -1.79 19.15 -5.35
N GLU A 284 -2.10 20.12 -6.21
CA GLU A 284 -1.09 20.97 -6.85
C GLU A 284 -0.28 21.75 -5.82
N LEU A 285 -0.97 22.36 -4.84
CA LEU A 285 -0.33 23.10 -3.74
C LEU A 285 0.55 22.19 -2.88
N ALA A 286 0.09 20.98 -2.57
CA ALA A 286 0.87 20.03 -1.77
C ALA A 286 2.19 19.66 -2.47
N VAL A 287 2.19 19.45 -3.78
CA VAL A 287 3.40 19.12 -4.55
C VAL A 287 4.31 20.35 -4.71
N PHE A 288 3.74 21.52 -4.98
CA PHE A 288 4.46 22.79 -5.09
C PHE A 288 5.22 23.14 -3.79
N VAL A 289 4.51 23.01 -2.65
CA VAL A 289 5.10 23.27 -1.33
C VAL A 289 6.13 22.20 -0.98
N ALA A 290 5.85 20.93 -1.29
CA ALA A 290 6.78 19.82 -1.03
C ALA A 290 8.11 19.99 -1.74
N ASP A 291 8.13 20.45 -3.00
CA ASP A 291 9.35 20.74 -3.76
C ASP A 291 10.17 21.87 -3.10
N ALA A 292 9.49 22.90 -2.56
CA ALA A 292 10.12 24.03 -1.91
C ALA A 292 10.61 23.76 -0.47
N THR A 293 10.04 22.77 0.24
CA THR A 293 10.27 22.53 1.68
C THR A 293 10.96 21.21 1.99
N GLU A 294 11.21 20.39 1.00
CA GLU A 294 11.94 19.13 1.17
C GLU A 294 13.33 19.40 1.74
N PRO A 295 13.72 18.77 2.87
CA PRO A 295 14.91 19.16 3.62
C PRO A 295 16.26 18.77 2.97
N GLY A 296 16.31 18.10 1.82
CA GLY A 296 17.52 17.74 1.06
C GLY A 296 18.14 16.42 1.44
#